data_2a2fddee413c1ddd1a563e63c862fcf0
#
_entry.id   2a2fddee413c1ddd1a563e63c862fcf0
#
_cell.length_a   1.000
_cell.length_b   1.000
_cell.length_c   1.000
_cell.angle_alpha   90.00
_cell.angle_beta   90.00
_cell.angle_gamma   90.00
#
_symmetry.space_group_name_H-M   'P 1'
#
loop_
_entity.id
_entity.type
_entity.pdbx_description
1 polymer ?
#
loop_
_entity_poly.entity_id
_entity_poly.type
_entity_poly.pdbx_seq_one_letter_code
_entity_poly.pdbx_strand_id
1 'polypeptide(L)'
;MSLPTTQANPPPRLIGLTGGIACGKSAVERFLNDCGATVIDADQLARAVVAPGSDGLREVVDAFGPHLLLDTGALDRTALGALVFAAAEARAQLNDILHPRIAAASQQAIAAAFAAGAPLIVYSAALLVEGGTHRGFDGLLVVTCSPALQRARLASRDGLSQEEIDQRLAAQMPLADKAAAATWLLHNDGSLDDLRDATCSLAQSWGLTCPSPQRPSP
;
A
#
# COMPACT_ATOMS: atom_id res chain seq x y z
N MET A 1 -38.16 -17.45 24.00
CA MET A 1 -37.34 -16.27 23.85
C MET A 1 -36.24 -16.63 22.86
N SER A 2 -36.40 -16.23 21.58
CA SER A 2 -35.40 -16.44 20.54
C SER A 2 -34.28 -15.41 20.71
N LEU A 3 -33.05 -15.89 20.80
CA LEU A 3 -31.85 -15.02 20.82
C LEU A 3 -31.80 -14.24 19.51
N PRO A 4 -31.41 -12.95 19.53
CA PRO A 4 -31.23 -12.20 18.31
C PRO A 4 -30.09 -12.84 17.49
N THR A 5 -30.41 -13.27 16.29
CA THR A 5 -29.43 -13.71 15.29
C THR A 5 -28.56 -12.51 15.00
N THR A 6 -27.31 -12.52 15.42
CA THR A 6 -26.30 -11.54 15.00
C THR A 6 -26.21 -11.62 13.48
N GLN A 7 -26.79 -10.65 12.78
CA GLN A 7 -26.61 -10.57 11.33
C GLN A 7 -25.12 -10.38 11.09
N ALA A 8 -24.48 -11.41 10.56
CA ALA A 8 -23.12 -11.28 10.07
C ALA A 8 -23.11 -10.18 8.99
N ASN A 9 -22.28 -9.17 9.15
CA ASN A 9 -22.09 -8.18 8.11
C ASN A 9 -21.69 -8.91 6.81
N PRO A 10 -22.20 -8.46 5.65
CA PRO A 10 -21.76 -9.03 4.38
C PRO A 10 -20.23 -8.93 4.26
N PRO A 11 -19.57 -9.88 3.57
CA PRO A 11 -18.14 -9.82 3.37
C PRO A 11 -17.76 -8.51 2.68
N PRO A 12 -16.61 -7.89 3.04
CA PRO A 12 -16.16 -6.66 2.42
C PRO A 12 -15.87 -6.89 0.95
N ARG A 13 -16.09 -5.88 0.11
CA ARG A 13 -15.80 -5.94 -1.33
C ARG A 13 -14.62 -5.07 -1.74
N LEU A 14 -14.38 -3.97 -1.03
CA LEU A 14 -13.26 -3.07 -1.25
C LEU A 14 -12.64 -2.68 0.09
N ILE A 15 -11.42 -3.10 0.34
CA ILE A 15 -10.68 -2.78 1.56
C ILE A 15 -9.41 -2.00 1.26
N GLY A 16 -8.98 -1.18 2.22
CA GLY A 16 -7.66 -0.58 2.22
C GLY A 16 -6.63 -1.54 2.84
N LEU A 17 -5.42 -1.56 2.30
CA LEU A 17 -4.27 -2.23 2.89
C LEU A 17 -3.13 -1.22 3.09
N THR A 18 -2.67 -1.08 4.32
CA THR A 18 -1.52 -0.24 4.66
C THR A 18 -0.64 -0.91 5.71
N GLY A 19 0.43 -0.27 6.09
CA GLY A 19 1.34 -0.76 7.13
C GLY A 19 2.56 0.14 7.26
N GLY A 20 3.34 -0.07 8.31
CA GLY A 20 4.62 0.61 8.45
C GLY A 20 5.64 0.15 7.41
N ILE A 21 6.62 1.00 7.14
CA ILE A 21 7.76 0.63 6.28
C ILE A 21 8.40 -0.67 6.83
N ALA A 22 8.75 -1.60 5.97
CA ALA A 22 9.32 -2.91 6.30
C ALA A 22 8.46 -3.85 7.18
N CYS A 23 7.17 -3.53 7.42
CA CYS A 23 6.25 -4.40 8.18
C CYS A 23 5.74 -5.61 7.38
N GLY A 24 6.02 -5.72 6.08
CA GLY A 24 5.63 -6.90 5.28
C GLY A 24 4.35 -6.74 4.47
N LYS A 25 3.88 -5.50 4.23
CA LYS A 25 2.73 -5.18 3.40
C LYS A 25 2.73 -5.94 2.06
N SER A 26 3.86 -5.93 1.33
CA SER A 26 3.98 -6.61 0.03
C SER A 26 3.88 -8.14 0.10
N ALA A 27 4.20 -8.76 1.23
CA ALA A 27 3.96 -10.18 1.43
C ALA A 27 2.46 -10.46 1.61
N VAL A 28 1.76 -9.62 2.39
CA VAL A 28 0.31 -9.70 2.57
C VAL A 28 -0.42 -9.48 1.25
N GLU A 29 0.00 -8.52 0.42
CA GLU A 29 -0.53 -8.30 -0.94
C GLU A 29 -0.48 -9.58 -1.77
N ARG A 30 0.69 -10.22 -1.80
CA ARG A 30 0.88 -11.47 -2.54
C ARG A 30 -0.03 -12.58 -2.01
N PHE A 31 -0.09 -12.78 -0.68
CA PHE A 31 -0.92 -13.82 -0.09
C PHE A 31 -2.41 -13.59 -0.32
N LEU A 32 -2.88 -12.34 -0.27
CA LEU A 32 -4.28 -12.00 -0.60
C LEU A 32 -4.58 -12.27 -2.08
N ASN A 33 -3.64 -11.95 -2.97
CA ASN A 33 -3.77 -12.26 -4.40
C ASN A 33 -3.81 -13.77 -4.63
N ASP A 34 -2.97 -14.56 -3.95
CA ASP A 34 -2.98 -16.02 -4.00
C ASP A 34 -4.31 -16.61 -3.49
N CYS A 35 -5.00 -15.93 -2.57
CA CYS A 35 -6.34 -16.28 -2.08
C CYS A 35 -7.47 -15.77 -3.01
N GLY A 36 -7.16 -15.17 -4.15
CA GLY A 36 -8.14 -14.73 -5.15
C GLY A 36 -8.64 -13.29 -5.00
N ALA A 37 -8.03 -12.48 -4.12
CA ALA A 37 -8.29 -11.05 -4.09
C ALA A 37 -7.64 -10.35 -5.30
N THR A 38 -8.26 -9.26 -5.77
CA THR A 38 -7.62 -8.37 -6.74
C THR A 38 -6.92 -7.23 -6.01
N VAL A 39 -5.59 -7.23 -6.04
CA VAL A 39 -4.77 -6.21 -5.39
C VAL A 39 -4.46 -5.07 -6.36
N ILE A 40 -4.77 -3.85 -5.96
CA ILE A 40 -4.45 -2.60 -6.67
C ILE A 40 -3.42 -1.85 -5.84
N ASP A 41 -2.19 -1.79 -6.33
CA ASP A 41 -1.07 -1.08 -5.67
C ASP A 41 -1.05 0.38 -6.15
N ALA A 42 -1.42 1.30 -5.25
CA ALA A 42 -1.41 2.73 -5.52
C ALA A 42 -0.02 3.30 -5.80
N ASP A 43 1.03 2.72 -5.22
CA ASP A 43 2.41 3.13 -5.46
C ASP A 43 2.83 2.77 -6.90
N GLN A 44 2.32 1.66 -7.45
CA GLN A 44 2.50 1.30 -8.86
C GLN A 44 1.70 2.24 -9.77
N LEU A 45 0.45 2.56 -9.42
CA LEU A 45 -0.34 3.56 -10.18
C LEU A 45 0.34 4.92 -10.20
N ALA A 46 0.86 5.40 -9.06
CA ALA A 46 1.63 6.64 -8.99
C ALA A 46 2.90 6.61 -9.85
N ARG A 47 3.47 5.43 -10.06
CA ARG A 47 4.60 5.28 -11.00
C ARG A 47 4.14 5.29 -12.46
N ALA A 48 3.00 4.69 -12.74
CA ALA A 48 2.45 4.60 -14.09
C ALA A 48 2.01 5.96 -14.64
N VAL A 49 1.43 6.83 -13.82
CA VAL A 49 0.98 8.16 -14.24
C VAL A 49 2.11 9.10 -14.65
N VAL A 50 3.37 8.80 -14.29
CA VAL A 50 4.58 9.51 -14.72
C VAL A 50 5.54 8.61 -15.51
N ALA A 51 5.02 7.57 -16.14
CA ALA A 51 5.82 6.74 -17.03
C ALA A 51 6.25 7.54 -18.29
N PRO A 52 7.34 7.14 -18.97
CA PRO A 52 7.75 7.78 -20.22
C PRO A 52 6.60 7.89 -21.21
N GLY A 53 6.38 9.09 -21.75
CA GLY A 53 5.32 9.40 -22.71
C GLY A 53 3.93 9.69 -22.09
N SER A 54 3.75 9.61 -20.78
CA SER A 54 2.50 9.95 -20.10
C SER A 54 2.27 11.46 -20.02
N ASP A 55 0.99 11.87 -19.93
CA ASP A 55 0.61 13.27 -19.73
C ASP A 55 1.10 13.79 -18.38
N GLY A 56 1.06 12.94 -17.33
CA GLY A 56 1.56 13.31 -16.01
C GLY A 56 3.05 13.62 -16.00
N LEU A 57 3.87 12.85 -16.75
CA LEU A 57 5.30 13.14 -16.88
C LEU A 57 5.53 14.46 -17.62
N ARG A 58 4.78 14.72 -18.71
CA ARG A 58 4.89 16.00 -19.44
C ARG A 58 4.61 17.19 -18.53
N GLU A 59 3.53 17.17 -17.78
CA GLU A 59 3.19 18.27 -16.87
C GLU A 59 4.19 18.45 -15.74
N VAL A 60 4.76 17.35 -15.20
CA VAL A 60 5.84 17.44 -14.22
C VAL A 60 7.07 18.11 -14.84
N VAL A 61 7.44 17.76 -16.07
CA VAL A 61 8.56 18.36 -16.78
C VAL A 61 8.29 19.83 -17.13
N ASP A 62 7.07 20.16 -17.54
CA ASP A 62 6.67 21.55 -17.84
C ASP A 62 6.72 22.42 -16.57
N ALA A 63 6.35 21.88 -15.43
CA ALA A 63 6.31 22.59 -14.15
C ALA A 63 7.69 22.75 -13.49
N PHE A 64 8.54 21.73 -13.58
CA PHE A 64 9.79 21.66 -12.82
C PHE A 64 11.05 21.66 -13.68
N GLY A 65 10.91 21.50 -14.99
CA GLY A 65 12.00 21.56 -15.95
C GLY A 65 12.49 20.22 -16.47
N PRO A 66 13.12 20.25 -17.68
CA PRO A 66 13.57 19.05 -18.39
C PRO A 66 14.76 18.33 -17.73
N HIS A 67 15.44 18.96 -16.78
CA HIS A 67 16.55 18.37 -16.02
C HIS A 67 16.08 17.23 -15.11
N LEU A 68 14.76 17.05 -14.92
CA LEU A 68 14.18 15.92 -14.23
C LEU A 68 14.01 14.67 -15.12
N LEU A 69 14.42 14.72 -16.39
CA LEU A 69 14.43 13.54 -17.25
C LEU A 69 15.81 12.92 -17.29
N LEU A 70 15.84 11.61 -17.14
CA LEU A 70 17.01 10.81 -17.45
C LEU A 70 17.18 10.66 -18.97
N ASP A 71 18.36 10.25 -19.45
CA ASP A 71 18.63 9.97 -20.88
C ASP A 71 17.67 8.97 -21.50
N THR A 72 17.08 8.10 -20.68
CA THR A 72 16.05 7.13 -21.07
C THR A 72 14.65 7.73 -21.27
N GLY A 73 14.48 9.03 -21.03
CA GLY A 73 13.17 9.70 -21.01
C GLY A 73 12.33 9.39 -19.76
N ALA A 74 12.85 8.67 -18.80
CA ALA A 74 12.17 8.40 -17.53
C ALA A 74 12.40 9.55 -16.54
N LEU A 75 11.47 9.70 -15.59
CA LEU A 75 11.57 10.67 -14.50
C LEU A 75 12.74 10.34 -13.55
N ASP A 76 13.63 11.28 -13.32
CA ASP A 76 14.61 11.21 -12.23
C ASP A 76 13.89 11.44 -10.88
N ARG A 77 13.49 10.33 -10.25
CA ARG A 77 12.77 10.36 -8.97
C ARG A 77 13.62 10.85 -7.82
N THR A 78 14.95 10.70 -7.93
CA THR A 78 15.88 11.16 -6.91
C THR A 78 15.98 12.68 -6.94
N ALA A 79 16.17 13.25 -8.13
CA ALA A 79 16.20 14.70 -8.32
C ALA A 79 14.87 15.36 -7.95
N LEU A 80 13.73 14.79 -8.42
CA LEU A 80 12.40 15.27 -8.03
C LEU A 80 12.18 15.19 -6.52
N GLY A 81 12.57 14.07 -5.91
CA GLY A 81 12.45 13.86 -4.46
C GLY A 81 13.22 14.92 -3.67
N ALA A 82 14.46 15.21 -4.05
CA ALA A 82 15.28 16.25 -3.44
C ALA A 82 14.62 17.64 -3.56
N LEU A 83 14.06 17.97 -4.74
CA LEU A 83 13.39 19.24 -4.99
C LEU A 83 12.17 19.44 -4.11
N VAL A 84 11.27 18.45 -4.03
CA VAL A 84 10.04 18.55 -3.23
C VAL A 84 10.27 18.39 -1.72
N PHE A 85 11.40 17.80 -1.34
CA PHE A 85 11.81 17.76 0.07
C PHE A 85 12.29 19.12 0.53
N ALA A 86 13.00 19.87 -0.33
CA ALA A 86 13.57 21.19 -0.02
C ALA A 86 12.54 22.32 -0.02
N ALA A 87 11.43 22.21 -0.78
CA ALA A 87 10.46 23.29 -0.98
C ALA A 87 9.02 22.78 -0.83
N ALA A 88 8.29 23.33 0.14
CA ALA A 88 6.89 22.98 0.41
C ALA A 88 5.97 23.36 -0.77
N GLU A 89 6.24 24.48 -1.45
CA GLU A 89 5.50 24.94 -2.63
C GLU A 89 5.69 23.96 -3.80
N ALA A 90 6.91 23.47 -4.05
CA ALA A 90 7.18 22.48 -5.07
C ALA A 90 6.43 21.15 -4.79
N ARG A 91 6.39 20.75 -3.52
CA ARG A 91 5.63 19.57 -3.11
C ARG A 91 4.12 19.77 -3.33
N ALA A 92 3.57 20.94 -3.00
CA ALA A 92 2.16 21.26 -3.24
C ALA A 92 1.84 21.21 -4.73
N GLN A 93 2.67 21.87 -5.58
CA GLN A 93 2.51 21.89 -7.03
C GLN A 93 2.60 20.48 -7.64
N LEU A 94 3.53 19.62 -7.17
CA LEU A 94 3.62 18.23 -7.62
C LEU A 94 2.35 17.45 -7.24
N ASN A 95 1.85 17.65 -6.04
CA ASN A 95 0.62 17.01 -5.59
C ASN A 95 -0.59 17.43 -6.43
N ASP A 96 -0.71 18.70 -6.78
CA ASP A 96 -1.79 19.23 -7.63
C ASP A 96 -1.77 18.61 -9.03
N ILE A 97 -0.60 18.30 -9.56
CA ILE A 97 -0.43 17.59 -10.84
C ILE A 97 -0.77 16.10 -10.71
N LEU A 98 -0.28 15.44 -9.68
CA LEU A 98 -0.31 13.99 -9.60
C LEU A 98 -1.57 13.43 -8.93
N HIS A 99 -2.10 14.08 -7.89
CA HIS A 99 -3.25 13.54 -7.13
C HIS A 99 -4.48 13.29 -8.01
N PRO A 100 -4.91 14.21 -8.90
CA PRO A 100 -6.06 13.95 -9.77
C PRO A 100 -5.86 12.74 -10.69
N ARG A 101 -4.64 12.57 -11.19
CA ARG A 101 -4.27 11.48 -12.11
C ARG A 101 -4.24 10.13 -11.41
N ILE A 102 -3.61 10.11 -10.23
CA ILE A 102 -3.57 8.90 -9.40
C ILE A 102 -5.00 8.51 -8.97
N ALA A 103 -5.83 9.49 -8.58
CA ALA A 103 -7.22 9.24 -8.22
C ALA A 103 -8.02 8.68 -9.39
N ALA A 104 -7.89 9.25 -10.58
CA ALA A 104 -8.56 8.76 -11.79
C ALA A 104 -8.10 7.34 -12.16
N ALA A 105 -6.79 7.07 -12.14
CA ALA A 105 -6.24 5.74 -12.40
C ALA A 105 -6.72 4.72 -11.36
N SER A 106 -6.79 5.11 -10.08
CA SER A 106 -7.29 4.27 -8.99
C SER A 106 -8.78 3.93 -9.17
N GLN A 107 -9.60 4.93 -9.48
CA GLN A 107 -11.04 4.73 -9.73
C GLN A 107 -11.26 3.81 -10.94
N GLN A 108 -10.49 3.99 -12.02
CA GLN A 108 -10.57 3.15 -13.19
C GLN A 108 -10.17 1.69 -12.88
N ALA A 109 -9.09 1.48 -12.14
CA ALA A 109 -8.63 0.15 -11.73
C ALA A 109 -9.66 -0.55 -10.84
N ILE A 110 -10.23 0.15 -9.87
CA ILE A 110 -11.29 -0.36 -8.98
C ILE A 110 -12.55 -0.72 -9.79
N ALA A 111 -12.99 0.18 -10.68
CA ALA A 111 -14.17 -0.09 -11.53
C ALA A 111 -13.95 -1.30 -12.44
N ALA A 112 -12.76 -1.43 -13.05
CA ALA A 112 -12.40 -2.58 -13.86
C ALA A 112 -12.42 -3.90 -13.07
N ALA A 113 -11.90 -3.89 -11.83
CA ALA A 113 -11.91 -5.05 -10.97
C ALA A 113 -13.35 -5.46 -10.57
N PHE A 114 -14.22 -4.49 -10.26
CA PHE A 114 -15.66 -4.78 -10.03
C PHE A 114 -16.34 -5.34 -11.27
N ALA A 115 -16.09 -4.75 -12.43
CA ALA A 115 -16.65 -5.23 -13.70
C ALA A 115 -16.19 -6.65 -14.05
N ALA A 116 -14.96 -7.02 -13.68
CA ALA A 116 -14.41 -8.37 -13.82
C ALA A 116 -14.98 -9.37 -12.78
N GLY A 117 -15.83 -8.93 -11.85
CA GLY A 117 -16.41 -9.78 -10.82
C GLY A 117 -15.45 -10.17 -9.71
N ALA A 118 -14.45 -9.34 -9.41
CA ALA A 118 -13.52 -9.59 -8.31
C ALA A 118 -14.28 -9.83 -6.98
N PRO A 119 -14.02 -10.94 -6.28
CA PRO A 119 -14.71 -11.24 -5.02
C PRO A 119 -14.33 -10.26 -3.91
N LEU A 120 -13.09 -9.81 -3.90
CA LEU A 120 -12.54 -8.79 -3.00
C LEU A 120 -11.51 -7.94 -3.76
N ILE A 121 -11.61 -6.63 -3.61
CA ILE A 121 -10.60 -5.68 -4.09
C ILE A 121 -9.83 -5.15 -2.90
N VAL A 122 -8.51 -5.18 -2.99
CA VAL A 122 -7.58 -4.67 -1.97
C VAL A 122 -6.83 -3.48 -2.56
N TYR A 123 -7.14 -2.28 -2.09
CA TYR A 123 -6.42 -1.07 -2.47
C TYR A 123 -5.26 -0.83 -1.50
N SER A 124 -4.05 -1.01 -1.98
CA SER A 124 -2.85 -0.95 -1.18
C SER A 124 -2.09 0.35 -1.39
N ALA A 125 -1.80 1.06 -0.30
CA ALA A 125 -0.91 2.22 -0.29
C ALA A 125 -0.24 2.42 1.07
N ALA A 126 0.97 2.98 1.07
CA ALA A 126 1.72 3.24 2.30
C ALA A 126 1.10 4.35 3.16
N LEU A 127 0.42 5.33 2.55
CA LEU A 127 -0.06 6.56 3.18
C LEU A 127 -1.60 6.66 3.23
N LEU A 128 -2.32 5.53 3.30
CA LEU A 128 -3.79 5.53 3.30
C LEU A 128 -4.41 6.26 4.48
N VAL A 129 -3.81 6.12 5.66
CA VAL A 129 -4.32 6.74 6.88
C VAL A 129 -4.00 8.22 6.89
N GLU A 130 -2.77 8.58 6.55
CA GLU A 130 -2.29 9.96 6.46
C GLU A 130 -3.11 10.79 5.48
N GLY A 131 -3.45 10.22 4.32
CA GLY A 131 -4.27 10.86 3.29
C GLY A 131 -5.78 10.79 3.56
N GLY A 132 -6.22 10.07 4.59
CA GLY A 132 -7.66 9.91 4.92
C GLY A 132 -8.46 9.07 3.93
N THR A 133 -7.83 8.54 2.88
CA THR A 133 -8.47 7.78 1.78
C THR A 133 -9.13 6.49 2.28
N HIS A 134 -8.61 5.90 3.38
CA HIS A 134 -9.14 4.67 3.98
C HIS A 134 -10.61 4.76 4.38
N ARG A 135 -11.14 5.96 4.62
CA ARG A 135 -12.54 6.18 5.05
C ARG A 135 -13.57 5.85 3.98
N GLY A 136 -13.15 5.72 2.72
CA GLY A 136 -14.02 5.35 1.60
C GLY A 136 -14.10 3.84 1.34
N PHE A 137 -13.46 3.01 2.17
CA PHE A 137 -13.42 1.56 2.02
C PHE A 137 -14.31 0.85 3.06
N ASP A 138 -14.66 -0.40 2.79
CA ASP A 138 -15.46 -1.24 3.72
C ASP A 138 -14.70 -1.55 5.02
N GLY A 139 -13.37 -1.41 5.01
CA GLY A 139 -12.49 -1.53 6.15
C GLY A 139 -11.03 -1.32 5.78
N LEU A 140 -10.18 -1.29 6.81
CA LEU A 140 -8.76 -1.07 6.68
C LEU A 140 -7.99 -2.22 7.33
N LEU A 141 -7.19 -2.92 6.53
CA LEU A 141 -6.19 -3.87 7.01
C LEU A 141 -4.86 -3.16 7.23
N VAL A 142 -4.33 -3.23 8.44
CA VAL A 142 -3.03 -2.66 8.78
C VAL A 142 -2.04 -3.77 9.15
N VAL A 143 -0.89 -3.75 8.50
CA VAL A 143 0.21 -4.67 8.81
C VAL A 143 1.22 -3.98 9.71
N THR A 144 1.50 -4.58 10.85
CA THR A 144 2.44 -4.06 11.84
C THR A 144 3.55 -5.06 12.13
N CYS A 145 4.62 -4.60 12.73
CA CYS A 145 5.63 -5.43 13.39
C CYS A 145 6.29 -4.66 14.53
N SER A 146 7.05 -5.33 15.35
CA SER A 146 7.80 -4.67 16.43
C SER A 146 8.82 -3.68 15.87
N PRO A 147 9.08 -2.56 16.57
CA PRO A 147 10.05 -1.55 16.14
C PRO A 147 11.46 -2.14 15.92
N ALA A 148 11.85 -3.13 16.71
CA ALA A 148 13.13 -3.81 16.56
C ALA A 148 13.23 -4.56 15.22
N LEU A 149 12.19 -5.32 14.85
CA LEU A 149 12.13 -6.02 13.57
C LEU A 149 12.05 -5.06 12.39
N GLN A 150 11.31 -3.98 12.53
CA GLN A 150 11.22 -2.95 11.49
C GLN A 150 12.60 -2.37 11.16
N ARG A 151 13.37 -2.01 12.18
CA ARG A 151 14.75 -1.52 12.04
C ARG A 151 15.69 -2.57 11.45
N ALA A 152 15.65 -3.80 11.95
CA ALA A 152 16.47 -4.89 11.46
C ALA A 152 16.20 -5.20 9.97
N ARG A 153 14.92 -5.21 9.57
CA ARG A 153 14.51 -5.43 8.18
C ARG A 153 14.95 -4.28 7.25
N LEU A 154 14.86 -3.02 7.71
CA LEU A 154 15.35 -1.87 6.94
C LEU A 154 16.86 -1.90 6.78
N ALA A 155 17.61 -2.17 7.83
CA ALA A 155 19.06 -2.30 7.76
C ALA A 155 19.50 -3.42 6.80
N SER A 156 18.88 -4.60 6.90
CA SER A 156 19.22 -5.77 6.08
C SER A 156 18.82 -5.61 4.61
N ARG A 157 17.63 -5.05 4.33
CA ARG A 157 17.11 -4.95 2.96
C ARG A 157 17.75 -3.82 2.18
N ASP A 158 17.92 -2.65 2.82
CA ASP A 158 18.27 -1.39 2.16
C ASP A 158 19.71 -0.96 2.46
N GLY A 159 20.42 -1.65 3.36
CA GLY A 159 21.79 -1.31 3.75
C GLY A 159 21.92 0.04 4.47
N LEU A 160 20.85 0.52 5.11
CA LEU A 160 20.77 1.85 5.71
C LEU A 160 21.50 1.93 7.04
N SER A 161 22.08 3.09 7.31
CA SER A 161 22.57 3.48 8.63
C SER A 161 21.40 3.68 9.63
N GLN A 162 21.70 3.67 10.92
CA GLN A 162 20.68 3.90 11.95
C GLN A 162 20.01 5.27 11.79
N GLU A 163 20.78 6.29 11.43
CA GLU A 163 20.25 7.64 11.20
C GLU A 163 19.28 7.71 10.03
N GLU A 164 19.61 7.07 8.90
CA GLU A 164 18.73 6.98 7.75
C GLU A 164 17.45 6.18 8.06
N ILE A 165 17.55 5.14 8.87
CA ILE A 165 16.41 4.37 9.37
C ILE A 165 15.50 5.26 10.20
N ASP A 166 16.07 6.03 11.15
CA ASP A 166 15.29 6.95 11.99
C ASP A 166 14.57 8.01 11.17
N GLN A 167 15.24 8.61 10.19
CA GLN A 167 14.65 9.56 9.28
C GLN A 167 13.48 8.96 8.48
N ARG A 168 13.63 7.74 7.95
CA ARG A 168 12.56 7.06 7.20
C ARG A 168 11.38 6.68 8.08
N LEU A 169 11.63 6.27 9.31
CA LEU A 169 10.55 5.98 10.27
C LEU A 169 9.81 7.26 10.69
N ALA A 170 10.53 8.34 10.96
CA ALA A 170 9.95 9.62 11.33
C ALA A 170 9.17 10.29 10.19
N ALA A 171 9.43 9.95 8.94
CA ALA A 171 8.71 10.45 7.77
C ALA A 171 7.31 9.85 7.60
N GLN A 172 6.97 8.80 8.34
CA GLN A 172 5.64 8.18 8.34
C GLN A 172 4.88 8.47 9.63
N MET A 173 3.55 8.39 9.57
CA MET A 173 2.72 8.38 10.77
C MET A 173 3.16 7.25 11.71
N PRO A 174 3.19 7.48 13.05
CA PRO A 174 3.48 6.43 14.00
C PRO A 174 2.64 5.18 13.77
N LEU A 175 3.28 4.01 13.84
CA LEU A 175 2.62 2.74 13.53
C LEU A 175 1.41 2.46 14.46
N ALA A 176 1.48 2.94 15.70
CA ALA A 176 0.37 2.85 16.66
C ALA A 176 -0.87 3.63 16.18
N ASP A 177 -0.68 4.80 15.56
CA ASP A 177 -1.77 5.63 15.05
C ASP A 177 -2.41 4.99 13.81
N LYS A 178 -1.60 4.37 12.94
CA LYS A 178 -2.13 3.55 11.83
C LYS A 178 -2.93 2.37 12.35
N ALA A 179 -2.41 1.67 13.37
CA ALA A 179 -3.07 0.53 13.98
C ALA A 179 -4.41 0.93 14.65
N ALA A 180 -4.49 2.12 15.24
CA ALA A 180 -5.73 2.62 15.83
C ALA A 180 -6.86 2.87 14.80
N ALA A 181 -6.51 3.09 13.52
CA ALA A 181 -7.48 3.24 12.43
C ALA A 181 -7.89 1.88 11.81
N ALA A 182 -7.28 0.78 12.21
CA ALA A 182 -7.48 -0.53 11.60
C ALA A 182 -8.85 -1.12 11.90
N THR A 183 -9.50 -1.69 10.90
CA THR A 183 -10.60 -2.64 11.07
C THR A 183 -10.04 -4.04 11.36
N TRP A 184 -8.94 -4.39 10.70
CA TRP A 184 -8.20 -5.63 10.90
C TRP A 184 -6.71 -5.33 11.06
N LEU A 185 -6.07 -6.08 11.93
CA LEU A 185 -4.66 -5.90 12.26
C LEU A 185 -3.91 -7.22 12.08
N LEU A 186 -2.84 -7.20 11.28
CA LEU A 186 -1.90 -8.31 11.15
C LEU A 186 -0.57 -7.93 11.79
N HIS A 187 -0.13 -8.74 12.74
CA HIS A 187 1.18 -8.61 13.38
C HIS A 187 2.19 -9.52 12.69
N ASN A 188 3.24 -8.96 12.14
CA ASN A 188 4.30 -9.69 11.42
C ASN A 188 5.59 -9.77 12.25
N ASP A 189 5.49 -10.36 13.44
CA ASP A 189 6.63 -10.57 14.35
C ASP A 189 7.22 -11.99 14.25
N GLY A 190 6.51 -12.89 13.58
CA GLY A 190 6.91 -14.28 13.36
C GLY A 190 7.58 -14.52 12.01
N SER A 191 7.48 -15.76 11.56
CA SER A 191 7.97 -16.21 10.26
C SER A 191 7.08 -15.73 9.10
N LEU A 192 7.57 -15.88 7.87
CA LEU A 192 6.76 -15.60 6.67
C LEU A 192 5.56 -16.57 6.56
N ASP A 193 5.70 -17.78 7.05
CA ASP A 193 4.63 -18.78 7.07
C ASP A 193 3.54 -18.40 8.08
N ASP A 194 3.90 -17.90 9.27
CA ASP A 194 2.93 -17.38 10.24
C ASP A 194 2.13 -16.22 9.67
N LEU A 195 2.80 -15.30 8.95
CA LEU A 195 2.12 -14.19 8.28
C LEU A 195 1.18 -14.67 7.17
N ARG A 196 1.60 -15.70 6.40
CA ARG A 196 0.75 -16.32 5.37
C ARG A 196 -0.50 -16.92 5.99
N ASP A 197 -0.32 -17.74 7.01
CA ASP A 197 -1.43 -18.45 7.68
C ASP A 197 -2.42 -17.45 8.29
N ALA A 198 -1.94 -16.40 8.95
CA ALA A 198 -2.77 -15.33 9.47
C ALA A 198 -3.53 -14.58 8.36
N THR A 199 -2.84 -14.29 7.23
CA THR A 199 -3.46 -13.63 6.07
C THR A 199 -4.52 -14.53 5.43
N CYS A 200 -4.23 -15.82 5.24
CA CYS A 200 -5.16 -16.79 4.69
C CYS A 200 -6.40 -16.96 5.59
N SER A 201 -6.22 -17.04 6.91
CA SER A 201 -7.33 -17.13 7.86
C SER A 201 -8.24 -15.91 7.78
N LEU A 202 -7.66 -14.72 7.65
CA LEU A 202 -8.41 -13.48 7.48
C LEU A 202 -9.15 -13.45 6.13
N ALA A 203 -8.48 -13.83 5.03
CA ALA A 203 -9.08 -13.90 3.70
C ALA A 203 -10.26 -14.90 3.65
N GLN A 204 -10.14 -16.03 4.33
CA GLN A 204 -11.23 -17.02 4.46
C GLN A 204 -12.43 -16.44 5.22
N SER A 205 -12.21 -15.61 6.24
CA SER A 205 -13.31 -14.93 6.94
C SER A 205 -14.07 -13.94 6.05
N TRP A 206 -13.47 -13.49 4.95
CA TRP A 206 -14.08 -12.66 3.90
C TRP A 206 -14.69 -13.50 2.75
N GLY A 207 -14.66 -14.83 2.86
CA GLY A 207 -15.22 -15.74 1.86
C GLY A 207 -14.28 -16.10 0.71
N LEU A 208 -12.99 -15.76 0.80
CA LEU A 208 -12.00 -16.17 -0.19
C LEU A 208 -11.50 -17.60 0.04
N THR A 209 -11.03 -18.23 -1.03
CA THR A 209 -10.43 -19.58 -0.97
C THR A 209 -8.91 -19.45 -1.09
N CYS A 210 -8.19 -19.80 -0.04
CA CYS A 210 -6.74 -19.78 -0.06
C CYS A 210 -6.17 -21.16 -0.43
N PRO A 211 -5.07 -21.20 -1.19
CA PRO A 211 -4.38 -22.46 -1.48
C PRO A 211 -3.89 -23.08 -0.18
N SER A 212 -3.99 -24.40 -0.09
CA SER A 212 -3.44 -25.13 1.06
C SER A 212 -1.94 -24.87 1.18
N PRO A 213 -1.40 -24.66 2.40
CA PRO A 213 0.01 -24.49 2.57
C PRO A 213 0.76 -25.69 2.00
N GLN A 214 1.60 -25.47 0.99
CA GLN A 214 2.55 -26.50 0.54
C GLN A 214 3.60 -26.64 1.65
N ARG A 215 3.37 -27.55 2.59
CA ARG A 215 4.44 -27.95 3.50
C ARG A 215 5.52 -28.64 2.64
N PRO A 216 6.80 -28.19 2.72
CA PRO A 216 7.86 -28.97 2.10
C PRO A 216 7.76 -30.40 2.66
N SER A 217 7.77 -31.37 1.75
CA SER A 217 7.88 -32.79 2.13
C SER A 217 9.13 -32.99 2.99
N PRO A 218 9.05 -33.82 4.05
CA PRO A 218 10.14 -34.06 4.96
C PRO A 218 11.38 -34.66 4.27
#